data_48c9d27a15cd612e20d11679e3996fd6
#
_entry.id   48c9d27a15cd612e20d11679e3996fd6
#
_cell.length_a   1.000
_cell.length_b   1.000
_cell.length_c   1.000
_cell.angle_alpha   90.00
_cell.angle_beta   90.00
_cell.angle_gamma   90.00
#
_symmetry.space_group_name_H-M   'P 1'
#
loop_
_entity.id
_entity.type
_entity.pdbx_description
1 polymer ?
#
loop_
_entity_poly.entity_id
_entity_poly.type
_entity_poly.pdbx_seq_one_letter_code
_entity_poly.pdbx_strand_id
1 'polypeptide(L)'
;MLKHINFQATEYVIVTGGNGRIKKQGYGLDFFYNNASTSIKVIPSIAFDTSYMFNDIITHDFQNISVQGDISYVIDDFEAASEKTDFSFINPEDYAEKLSEAQSKMSKRIIGIVKTEIAQFMAAKDIRAAIQSQNELAAKLNESMKHHTYVREFGLSVINV
;
A
#
# COMPACT_ATOMS: atom_id res chain seq x y z
N MET A 1 3.28 -9.73 -32.50
CA MET A 1 3.77 -11.07 -32.17
C MET A 1 3.01 -11.59 -30.94
N LEU A 2 2.52 -12.82 -31.00
CA LEU A 2 1.82 -13.44 -29.90
C LEU A 2 2.84 -13.96 -28.88
N LYS A 3 2.68 -13.57 -27.62
CA LYS A 3 3.54 -14.01 -26.50
C LYS A 3 2.71 -14.79 -25.51
N HIS A 4 3.32 -15.80 -24.90
CA HIS A 4 2.73 -16.59 -23.82
C HIS A 4 3.29 -16.12 -22.49
N ILE A 5 2.45 -16.04 -21.47
CA ILE A 5 2.89 -15.70 -20.11
C ILE A 5 2.06 -16.44 -19.07
N ASN A 6 2.73 -16.84 -17.99
CA ASN A 6 2.14 -17.50 -16.84
C ASN A 6 2.48 -16.70 -15.57
N PHE A 7 1.47 -16.31 -14.80
CA PHE A 7 1.63 -15.58 -13.55
C PHE A 7 1.45 -16.49 -12.35
N GLN A 8 2.08 -16.13 -11.23
CA GLN A 8 1.99 -16.89 -9.99
C GLN A 8 0.60 -16.77 -9.35
N ALA A 9 0.21 -17.73 -8.52
CA ALA A 9 -1.07 -17.73 -7.81
C ALA A 9 -1.24 -16.53 -6.84
N THR A 10 -0.14 -15.91 -6.41
CA THR A 10 -0.11 -14.71 -5.56
C THR A 10 -0.21 -13.40 -6.34
N GLU A 11 -0.28 -13.47 -7.65
CA GLU A 11 -0.35 -12.32 -8.54
C GLU A 11 -1.77 -12.20 -9.12
N TYR A 12 -2.43 -11.08 -8.83
CA TYR A 12 -3.70 -10.73 -9.46
C TYR A 12 -3.46 -9.97 -10.75
N VAL A 13 -4.00 -10.45 -11.85
CA VAL A 13 -3.74 -9.93 -13.18
C VAL A 13 -5.01 -9.33 -13.77
N ILE A 14 -4.91 -8.12 -14.31
CA ILE A 14 -5.97 -7.45 -15.07
C ILE A 14 -5.50 -7.26 -16.50
N VAL A 15 -6.21 -7.87 -17.45
CA VAL A 15 -5.92 -7.79 -18.87
C VAL A 15 -6.96 -6.91 -19.55
N THR A 16 -6.51 -5.82 -20.15
CA THR A 16 -7.36 -4.84 -20.82
C THR A 16 -7.08 -4.83 -22.32
N GLY A 17 -8.12 -4.80 -23.13
CA GLY A 17 -8.00 -4.68 -24.59
C GLY A 17 -7.77 -3.25 -25.07
N GLY A 18 -7.47 -3.08 -26.36
CA GLY A 18 -7.23 -1.78 -26.98
C GLY A 18 -8.41 -0.79 -26.89
N ASN A 19 -9.62 -1.28 -26.61
CA ASN A 19 -10.81 -0.46 -26.37
C ASN A 19 -11.01 -0.04 -24.89
N GLY A 20 -10.04 -0.31 -24.01
CA GLY A 20 -10.11 0.01 -22.59
C GLY A 20 -10.99 -0.93 -21.75
N ARG A 21 -11.54 -1.98 -22.34
CA ARG A 21 -12.36 -2.94 -21.61
C ARG A 21 -11.53 -4.09 -21.04
N ILE A 22 -11.87 -4.51 -19.81
CA ILE A 22 -11.26 -5.68 -19.18
C ILE A 22 -11.66 -6.94 -19.95
N LYS A 23 -10.67 -7.67 -20.46
CA LYS A 23 -10.86 -8.95 -21.14
C LYS A 23 -10.82 -10.13 -20.21
N LYS A 24 -9.88 -10.11 -19.25
CA LYS A 24 -9.66 -11.15 -18.23
C LYS A 24 -9.17 -10.51 -16.96
N GLN A 25 -9.52 -11.12 -15.84
CA GLN A 25 -8.92 -10.77 -14.55
C GLN A 25 -8.98 -11.97 -13.61
N GLY A 26 -8.02 -12.12 -12.74
CA GLY A 26 -7.97 -13.18 -11.76
C GLY A 26 -6.56 -13.47 -11.26
N TYR A 27 -6.47 -14.42 -10.33
CA TYR A 27 -5.19 -14.89 -9.80
C TYR A 27 -4.53 -15.90 -10.73
N GLY A 28 -3.20 -15.82 -10.84
CA GLY A 28 -2.39 -16.83 -11.49
C GLY A 28 -2.79 -17.15 -12.93
N LEU A 29 -3.12 -16.13 -13.72
CA LEU A 29 -3.56 -16.33 -15.10
C LEU A 29 -2.43 -16.83 -16.00
N ASP A 30 -2.80 -17.70 -16.91
CA ASP A 30 -1.94 -18.25 -17.97
C ASP A 30 -2.62 -17.98 -19.32
N PHE A 31 -1.97 -17.22 -20.20
CA PHE A 31 -2.59 -16.81 -21.47
C PHE A 31 -1.59 -16.35 -22.52
N PHE A 32 -2.07 -16.29 -23.77
CA PHE A 32 -1.37 -15.66 -24.87
C PHE A 32 -1.86 -14.21 -25.06
N TYR A 33 -0.94 -13.30 -25.34
CA TYR A 33 -1.26 -11.89 -25.55
C TYR A 33 -0.43 -11.26 -26.67
N ASN A 34 -0.93 -10.12 -27.16
CA ASN A 34 -0.23 -9.27 -28.13
C ASN A 34 0.02 -7.89 -27.50
N ASN A 35 1.26 -7.49 -27.36
CA ASN A 35 1.65 -6.21 -26.78
C ASN A 35 1.03 -4.99 -27.48
N ALA A 36 0.74 -5.09 -28.77
CA ALA A 36 0.20 -3.99 -29.54
C ALA A 36 -1.27 -3.68 -29.22
N SER A 37 -2.02 -4.69 -28.74
CA SER A 37 -3.48 -4.59 -28.54
C SER A 37 -3.93 -4.90 -27.11
N THR A 38 -3.01 -5.18 -26.19
CA THR A 38 -3.33 -5.65 -24.85
C THR A 38 -2.46 -4.95 -23.82
N SER A 39 -3.11 -4.41 -22.78
CA SER A 39 -2.47 -3.87 -21.59
C SER A 39 -2.63 -4.84 -20.43
N ILE A 40 -1.57 -5.07 -19.69
CA ILE A 40 -1.53 -5.98 -18.53
C ILE A 40 -1.13 -5.21 -17.30
N LYS A 41 -1.87 -5.41 -16.20
CA LYS A 41 -1.52 -4.95 -14.86
C LYS A 41 -1.37 -6.15 -13.96
N VAL A 42 -0.30 -6.19 -13.19
CA VAL A 42 0.00 -7.29 -12.26
C VAL A 42 0.10 -6.73 -10.85
N ILE A 43 -0.78 -7.20 -9.96
CA ILE A 43 -0.92 -6.68 -8.62
C ILE A 43 -0.63 -7.81 -7.63
N PRO A 44 0.37 -7.66 -6.75
CA PRO A 44 0.66 -8.70 -5.76
C PRO A 44 -0.44 -8.77 -4.69
N SER A 45 -0.81 -9.98 -4.31
CA SER A 45 -1.80 -10.25 -3.26
C SER A 45 -1.17 -10.60 -1.90
N ILE A 46 0.14 -10.52 -1.79
CA ILE A 46 0.88 -10.77 -0.54
C ILE A 46 0.86 -9.54 0.38
N ALA A 47 1.12 -9.77 1.67
CA ALA A 47 1.30 -8.68 2.63
C ALA A 47 2.62 -7.94 2.39
N PHE A 48 2.58 -6.63 2.57
CA PHE A 48 3.74 -5.75 2.57
C PHE A 48 4.00 -5.26 3.99
N ASP A 49 5.28 -5.20 4.35
CA ASP A 49 5.74 -4.67 5.62
C ASP A 49 6.62 -3.44 5.36
N THR A 50 6.42 -2.40 6.12
CA THR A 50 7.25 -1.20 6.07
C THR A 50 7.44 -0.62 7.47
N SER A 51 8.63 -0.09 7.72
CA SER A 51 8.97 0.56 8.99
C SER A 51 8.87 2.07 8.87
N TYR A 52 8.56 2.72 9.98
CA TYR A 52 8.59 4.18 10.06
C TYR A 52 9.36 4.66 11.29
N MET A 53 9.95 5.85 11.17
CA MET A 53 10.56 6.57 12.27
C MET A 53 10.32 8.07 12.07
N PHE A 54 9.71 8.70 13.06
CA PHE A 54 9.47 10.14 13.08
C PHE A 54 10.20 10.74 14.26
N ASN A 55 11.12 11.67 14.01
CA ASN A 55 11.94 12.32 15.01
C ASN A 55 11.45 13.74 15.38
N ASP A 56 10.32 14.14 14.81
CA ASP A 56 9.81 15.51 14.85
C ASP A 56 8.37 15.60 15.40
N ILE A 57 7.98 14.65 16.24
CA ILE A 57 6.67 14.65 16.88
C ILE A 57 6.71 15.52 18.13
N ILE A 58 5.77 16.46 18.23
CA ILE A 58 5.73 17.46 19.31
C ILE A 58 4.54 17.17 20.23
N THR A 59 4.81 17.13 21.52
CA THR A 59 3.81 16.97 22.59
C THR A 59 3.11 18.29 22.91
N HIS A 60 2.05 18.24 23.74
CA HIS A 60 1.31 19.41 24.19
C HIS A 60 2.20 20.42 24.94
N ASP A 61 3.17 19.97 25.68
CA ASP A 61 4.16 20.79 26.42
C ASP A 61 5.40 21.14 25.58
N PHE A 62 5.28 21.08 24.24
CA PHE A 62 6.31 21.45 23.26
C PHE A 62 7.63 20.67 23.38
N GLN A 63 7.56 19.44 23.83
CA GLN A 63 8.71 18.55 23.82
C GLN A 63 8.77 17.75 22.52
N ASN A 64 9.97 17.59 21.99
CA ASN A 64 10.19 16.79 20.78
C ASN A 64 10.43 15.32 21.18
N ILE A 65 9.69 14.41 20.56
CA ILE A 65 9.83 12.96 20.77
C ILE A 65 9.99 12.22 19.46
N SER A 66 10.61 11.05 19.53
CA SER A 66 10.71 10.12 18.39
C SER A 66 9.71 8.99 18.57
N VAL A 67 9.02 8.66 17.48
CA VAL A 67 8.09 7.52 17.42
C VAL A 67 8.49 6.63 16.25
N GLN A 68 8.62 5.33 16.49
CA GLN A 68 8.94 4.35 15.47
C GLN A 68 8.03 3.14 15.57
N GLY A 69 7.86 2.45 14.46
CA GLY A 69 7.05 1.24 14.39
C GLY A 69 7.08 0.61 13.00
N ASP A 70 6.29 -0.43 12.86
CA ASP A 70 6.13 -1.18 11.62
C ASP A 70 4.66 -1.20 11.22
N ILE A 71 4.42 -1.23 9.91
CA ILE A 71 3.08 -1.32 9.35
C ILE A 71 3.03 -2.51 8.39
N SER A 72 2.03 -3.36 8.56
CA SER A 72 1.72 -4.42 7.61
C SER A 72 0.39 -4.12 6.91
N TYR A 73 0.38 -4.21 5.58
CA TYR A 73 -0.79 -3.95 4.76
C TYR A 73 -0.88 -4.89 3.56
N VAL A 74 -2.07 -5.02 3.01
CA VAL A 74 -2.33 -5.77 1.77
C VAL A 74 -3.10 -4.91 0.79
N ILE A 75 -3.05 -5.29 -0.49
CA ILE A 75 -3.97 -4.79 -1.50
C ILE A 75 -5.18 -5.73 -1.49
N ASP A 76 -6.37 -5.23 -1.19
CA ASP A 76 -7.61 -6.01 -1.13
C ASP A 76 -8.63 -5.61 -2.21
N ASP A 77 -8.56 -4.38 -2.71
CA ASP A 77 -9.31 -3.92 -3.88
C ASP A 77 -8.35 -3.67 -5.05
N PHE A 78 -8.19 -4.67 -5.90
CA PHE A 78 -7.22 -4.63 -7.00
C PHE A 78 -7.58 -3.59 -8.07
N GLU A 79 -8.86 -3.37 -8.34
CA GLU A 79 -9.29 -2.36 -9.31
C GLU A 79 -8.96 -0.95 -8.82
N ALA A 80 -9.32 -0.61 -7.58
CA ALA A 80 -9.00 0.67 -6.98
C ALA A 80 -7.48 0.90 -6.91
N ALA A 81 -6.72 -0.10 -6.49
CA ALA A 81 -5.25 -0.04 -6.46
C ALA A 81 -4.65 0.20 -7.84
N SER A 82 -5.19 -0.45 -8.88
CA SER A 82 -4.71 -0.31 -10.26
C SER A 82 -4.96 1.07 -10.87
N GLU A 83 -5.99 1.79 -10.39
CA GLU A 83 -6.30 3.16 -10.82
C GLU A 83 -5.41 4.21 -10.15
N LYS A 84 -4.99 3.96 -8.92
CA LYS A 84 -4.23 4.91 -8.09
C LYS A 84 -2.73 4.69 -8.08
N THR A 85 -2.27 3.51 -8.45
CA THR A 85 -0.87 3.13 -8.48
C THR A 85 -0.56 2.39 -9.78
N ASP A 86 0.59 2.65 -10.37
CA ASP A 86 1.01 2.01 -11.62
C ASP A 86 1.52 0.60 -11.38
N PHE A 87 0.74 -0.40 -11.78
CA PHE A 87 1.09 -1.81 -11.80
C PHE A 87 1.26 -2.36 -13.22
N SER A 88 1.53 -1.50 -14.19
CA SER A 88 1.72 -1.89 -15.60
C SER A 88 2.81 -2.95 -15.74
N PHE A 89 2.50 -3.99 -16.50
CA PHE A 89 3.44 -5.03 -16.89
C PHE A 89 3.77 -4.87 -18.37
N ILE A 90 5.02 -4.55 -18.67
CA ILE A 90 5.51 -4.40 -20.05
C ILE A 90 6.44 -5.55 -20.40
N ASN A 91 7.47 -5.75 -19.58
CA ASN A 91 8.47 -6.80 -19.73
C ASN A 91 8.72 -7.51 -18.40
N PRO A 92 8.98 -8.82 -18.42
CA PRO A 92 9.39 -9.54 -17.21
C PRO A 92 10.64 -8.96 -16.54
N GLU A 93 11.57 -8.41 -17.32
CA GLU A 93 12.83 -7.84 -16.83
C GLU A 93 12.62 -6.58 -15.99
N ASP A 94 11.65 -5.74 -16.35
CA ASP A 94 11.36 -4.48 -15.68
C ASP A 94 10.35 -4.63 -14.53
N TYR A 95 9.73 -5.80 -14.39
CA TYR A 95 8.63 -6.00 -13.46
C TYR A 95 9.01 -5.81 -11.99
N ALA A 96 10.18 -6.33 -11.58
CA ALA A 96 10.66 -6.24 -10.21
C ALA A 96 10.91 -4.78 -9.80
N GLU A 97 11.48 -3.96 -10.69
CA GLU A 97 11.72 -2.54 -10.45
C GLU A 97 10.41 -1.76 -10.33
N LYS A 98 9.48 -1.96 -11.24
CA LYS A 98 8.16 -1.32 -11.21
C LYS A 98 7.35 -1.70 -9.97
N LEU A 99 7.41 -2.95 -9.55
CA LEU A 99 6.78 -3.41 -8.32
C LEU A 99 7.38 -2.73 -7.09
N SER A 100 8.70 -2.59 -7.04
CA SER A 100 9.40 -1.88 -5.96
C SER A 100 9.01 -0.40 -5.90
N GLU A 101 8.89 0.27 -7.05
CA GLU A 101 8.39 1.66 -7.11
C GLU A 101 6.94 1.79 -6.62
N ALA A 102 6.07 0.88 -7.05
CA ALA A 102 4.67 0.85 -6.61
C ALA A 102 4.57 0.65 -5.10
N GLN A 103 5.33 -0.30 -4.54
CA GLN A 103 5.40 -0.55 -3.11
C GLN A 103 5.90 0.67 -2.35
N SER A 104 6.94 1.34 -2.84
CA SER A 104 7.47 2.56 -2.24
C SER A 104 6.43 3.68 -2.19
N LYS A 105 5.67 3.88 -3.26
CA LYS A 105 4.59 4.87 -3.30
C LYS A 105 3.45 4.54 -2.33
N MET A 106 3.01 3.30 -2.28
CA MET A 106 1.97 2.85 -1.33
C MET A 106 2.43 3.02 0.12
N SER A 107 3.65 2.60 0.44
CA SER A 107 4.24 2.75 1.77
C SER A 107 4.34 4.20 2.20
N LYS A 108 4.78 5.10 1.33
CA LYS A 108 4.84 6.55 1.62
C LYS A 108 3.47 7.14 1.95
N ARG A 109 2.42 6.73 1.23
CA ARG A 109 1.05 7.21 1.48
C ARG A 109 0.57 6.77 2.86
N ILE A 110 0.74 5.48 3.19
CA ILE A 110 0.34 4.94 4.50
C ILE A 110 1.14 5.57 5.63
N ILE A 111 2.46 5.69 5.49
CA ILE A 111 3.34 6.33 6.49
C ILE A 111 2.95 7.78 6.72
N GLY A 112 2.58 8.53 5.68
CA GLY A 112 2.11 9.91 5.79
C GLY A 112 0.82 10.02 6.62
N ILE A 113 -0.12 9.11 6.42
CA ILE A 113 -1.36 9.05 7.21
C ILE A 113 -1.06 8.72 8.66
N VAL A 114 -0.24 7.71 8.91
CA VAL A 114 0.18 7.29 10.27
C VAL A 114 0.89 8.43 10.99
N LYS A 115 1.76 9.17 10.32
CA LYS A 115 2.43 10.35 10.90
C LYS A 115 1.43 11.39 11.38
N THR A 116 0.42 11.69 10.58
CA THR A 116 -0.64 12.64 10.94
C THR A 116 -1.43 12.18 12.17
N GLU A 117 -1.82 10.92 12.20
CA GLU A 117 -2.55 10.34 13.35
C GLU A 117 -1.71 10.36 14.63
N ILE A 118 -0.43 10.00 14.55
CA ILE A 118 0.51 10.06 15.68
C ILE A 118 0.68 11.49 16.16
N ALA A 119 0.90 12.44 15.26
CA ALA A 119 1.09 13.83 15.62
C ALA A 119 -0.13 14.40 16.35
N GLN A 120 -1.34 14.11 15.89
CA GLN A 120 -2.57 14.52 16.56
C GLN A 120 -2.74 13.89 17.94
N PHE A 121 -2.43 12.61 18.05
CA PHE A 121 -2.51 11.90 19.33
C PHE A 121 -1.53 12.46 20.38
N MET A 122 -0.29 12.70 19.98
CA MET A 122 0.77 13.19 20.86
C MET A 122 0.61 14.66 21.22
N ALA A 123 0.05 15.47 20.34
CA ALA A 123 -0.22 16.90 20.61
C ALA A 123 -1.21 17.14 21.76
N ALA A 124 -2.02 16.15 22.11
CA ALA A 124 -2.96 16.18 23.24
C ALA A 124 -2.35 15.74 24.58
N LYS A 125 -1.10 15.30 24.60
CA LYS A 125 -0.44 14.70 25.77
C LYS A 125 0.83 15.47 26.14
N ASP A 126 1.11 15.58 27.45
CA ASP A 126 2.42 16.01 27.91
C ASP A 126 3.45 14.87 27.69
N ILE A 127 4.74 15.18 27.82
CA ILE A 127 5.81 14.23 27.53
C ILE A 127 5.72 12.95 28.39
N ARG A 128 5.33 13.08 29.63
CA ARG A 128 5.20 11.92 30.54
C ARG A 128 4.07 11.01 30.10
N ALA A 129 2.90 11.56 29.81
CA ALA A 129 1.75 10.82 29.31
C ALA A 129 2.03 10.22 27.92
N ALA A 130 2.74 10.95 27.05
CA ALA A 130 3.13 10.48 25.73
C ALA A 130 4.01 9.23 25.80
N ILE A 131 5.05 9.23 26.61
CA ILE A 131 5.96 8.08 26.79
C ILE A 131 5.22 6.84 27.33
N GLN A 132 4.21 7.02 28.17
CA GLN A 132 3.43 5.93 28.76
C GLN A 132 2.28 5.43 27.87
N SER A 133 2.01 6.05 26.74
CA SER A 133 0.83 5.79 25.91
C SER A 133 1.05 4.85 24.72
N GLN A 134 2.13 4.08 24.70
CA GLN A 134 2.46 3.21 23.55
C GLN A 134 1.33 2.24 23.17
N ASN A 135 0.76 1.54 24.14
CA ASN A 135 -0.32 0.58 23.89
C ASN A 135 -1.62 1.27 23.42
N GLU A 136 -1.92 2.43 24.01
CA GLU A 136 -3.08 3.25 23.62
C GLU A 136 -2.92 3.76 22.18
N LEU A 137 -1.72 4.23 21.83
CA LEU A 137 -1.41 4.68 20.48
C LEU A 137 -1.54 3.55 19.47
N ALA A 138 -0.96 2.39 19.74
CA ALA A 138 -1.04 1.23 18.87
C ALA A 138 -2.50 0.79 18.63
N ALA A 139 -3.31 0.73 19.68
CA ALA A 139 -4.72 0.39 19.58
C ALA A 139 -5.49 1.41 18.72
N LYS A 140 -5.25 2.70 18.94
CA LYS A 140 -5.87 3.78 18.17
C LYS A 140 -5.47 3.76 16.71
N LEU A 141 -4.20 3.57 16.41
CA LEU A 141 -3.71 3.48 15.03
C LEU A 141 -4.33 2.29 14.31
N ASN A 142 -4.36 1.11 14.92
CA ASN A 142 -4.96 -0.08 14.33
C ASN A 142 -6.44 0.13 14.02
N GLU A 143 -7.20 0.76 14.90
CA GLU A 143 -8.60 1.06 14.68
C GLU A 143 -8.81 2.12 13.60
N SER A 144 -8.09 3.24 13.69
CA SER A 144 -8.19 4.34 12.72
C SER A 144 -7.81 3.89 11.31
N MET A 145 -6.71 3.15 11.16
CA MET A 145 -6.21 2.73 9.85
C MET A 145 -7.12 1.71 9.15
N LYS A 146 -7.82 0.85 9.90
CA LYS A 146 -8.79 -0.10 9.33
C LYS A 146 -9.95 0.59 8.59
N HIS A 147 -10.35 1.76 9.04
CA HIS A 147 -11.51 2.49 8.52
C HIS A 147 -11.13 3.76 7.77
N HIS A 148 -9.84 4.02 7.56
CA HIS A 148 -9.37 5.26 6.96
C HIS A 148 -9.78 5.35 5.48
N THR A 149 -10.49 6.41 5.12
CA THR A 149 -11.03 6.60 3.76
C THR A 149 -9.96 6.56 2.68
N TYR A 150 -8.84 7.27 2.88
CA TYR A 150 -7.75 7.30 1.90
C TYR A 150 -7.09 5.94 1.70
N VAL A 151 -6.93 5.15 2.75
CA VAL A 151 -6.38 3.79 2.65
C VAL A 151 -7.27 2.94 1.75
N ARG A 152 -8.58 3.02 1.94
CA ARG A 152 -9.56 2.30 1.11
C ARG A 152 -9.62 2.78 -0.32
N GLU A 153 -9.51 4.09 -0.55
CA GLU A 153 -9.50 4.67 -1.90
C GLU A 153 -8.31 4.19 -2.74
N PHE A 154 -7.19 3.86 -2.11
CA PHE A 154 -6.05 3.26 -2.79
C PHE A 154 -6.12 1.73 -2.91
N GLY A 155 -7.23 1.12 -2.51
CA GLY A 155 -7.42 -0.33 -2.55
C GLY A 155 -6.60 -1.09 -1.51
N LEU A 156 -6.18 -0.43 -0.45
CA LEU A 156 -5.32 -0.99 0.60
C LEU A 156 -6.11 -1.32 1.86
N SER A 157 -5.64 -2.31 2.59
CA SER A 157 -6.13 -2.67 3.91
C SER A 157 -4.95 -2.86 4.87
N VAL A 158 -4.96 -2.14 5.97
CA VAL A 158 -3.92 -2.25 6.99
C VAL A 158 -4.23 -3.43 7.90
N ILE A 159 -3.27 -4.34 8.03
CA ILE A 159 -3.39 -5.53 8.87
C ILE A 159 -3.03 -5.19 10.31
N ASN A 160 -1.91 -4.49 10.49
CA ASN A 160 -1.36 -4.14 11.80
C ASN A 160 -0.47 -2.89 11.71
N VAL A 161 -0.43 -2.13 12.80
CA VAL A 161 0.44 -0.96 12.99
C VAL A 161 1.11 -1.04 14.35
#